data_316c161b9aef20fbb74d2def47c062a8
#
_entry.id   316c161b9aef20fbb74d2def47c062a8
#
_cell.length_a   1.000
_cell.length_b   1.000
_cell.length_c   1.000
_cell.angle_alpha   90.00
_cell.angle_beta   90.00
_cell.angle_gamma   90.00
#
_symmetry.space_group_name_H-M   'P 1'
#
loop_
_entity.id
_entity.type
_entity.pdbx_description
1 polymer ?
#
loop_
_entity_poly.entity_id
_entity_poly.type
_entity_poly.pdbx_seq_one_letter_code
_entity_poly.pdbx_strand_id
1 'polypeptide(L)'
;MEDDRKAIFDVLCRTEDGKTFLVEMQRGYQKHFFERALFYTSFPIMKQGKKALAEEARGNRPWDFSLDGVFFLGILNFKYEDDEMTEHRYRLMEATSKKLMTDKLEFVFVEVEKFDKGEDELETDLDKWLYLLKNMSNLLKRPERLRDRIFTKLFDVAELAQLDDEDRIKYIKSMNTERDTYNQIEYAREKGAKQNSCDIAKRMLEKGIDIETILELTGLTAEEVSKLKKELNNA
;
A
#
# COMPACT_ATOMS: atom_id res chain seq x y z
N MET A 1 -26.55 14.88 7.96
CA MET A 1 -25.25 14.75 7.30
C MET A 1 -24.87 13.28 7.37
N GLU A 2 -25.44 12.51 6.45
CA GLU A 2 -25.14 11.10 6.24
C GLU A 2 -24.26 11.02 5.00
N ASP A 3 -22.97 11.18 5.18
CA ASP A 3 -21.98 10.76 4.20
C ASP A 3 -20.96 9.92 4.97
N ASP A 4 -21.43 8.77 5.46
CA ASP A 4 -20.57 7.70 5.94
C ASP A 4 -19.81 7.16 4.73
N ARG A 5 -18.69 7.79 4.40
CA ARG A 5 -17.70 7.19 3.49
C ARG A 5 -17.35 5.83 4.07
N LYS A 6 -17.89 4.77 3.47
CA LYS A 6 -17.55 3.41 3.85
C LYS A 6 -16.05 3.26 3.67
N ALA A 7 -15.33 3.02 4.75
CA ALA A 7 -13.95 2.57 4.64
C ALA A 7 -13.99 1.19 3.96
N ILE A 8 -13.35 1.08 2.82
CA ILE A 8 -13.22 -0.17 2.09
C ILE A 8 -11.84 -0.71 2.46
N PHE A 9 -11.80 -1.87 3.12
CA PHE A 9 -10.59 -2.61 3.43
C PHE A 9 -10.52 -3.81 2.50
N ASP A 10 -9.31 -4.24 2.12
CA ASP A 10 -9.18 -5.47 1.34
C ASP A 10 -9.64 -6.66 2.18
N VAL A 11 -9.15 -6.78 3.43
CA VAL A 11 -9.59 -7.82 4.36
C VAL A 11 -9.67 -7.26 5.79
N LEU A 12 -10.78 -7.55 6.48
CA LEU A 12 -10.98 -7.28 7.88
C LEU A 12 -11.18 -8.58 8.64
N CYS A 13 -10.23 -8.95 9.49
CA CYS A 13 -10.27 -10.14 10.31
C CYS A 13 -10.50 -9.80 11.76
N ARG A 14 -11.17 -10.69 12.49
CA ARG A 14 -11.29 -10.63 13.95
C ARG A 14 -10.96 -11.99 14.54
N THR A 15 -10.10 -11.99 15.57
CA THR A 15 -9.75 -13.20 16.30
C THR A 15 -10.77 -13.48 17.40
N GLU A 16 -10.76 -14.70 17.94
CA GLU A 16 -11.66 -15.11 19.03
C GLU A 16 -11.43 -14.29 20.30
N ASP A 17 -10.20 -13.86 20.58
CA ASP A 17 -9.83 -12.98 21.69
C ASP A 17 -10.12 -11.48 21.43
N GLY A 18 -10.87 -11.16 20.37
CA GLY A 18 -11.41 -9.85 20.08
C GLY A 18 -10.51 -8.93 19.26
N LYS A 19 -9.24 -9.28 19.01
CA LYS A 19 -8.32 -8.45 18.21
C LYS A 19 -8.82 -8.30 16.79
N THR A 20 -8.65 -7.11 16.22
CA THR A 20 -9.04 -6.79 14.86
C THR A 20 -7.81 -6.56 14.00
N PHE A 21 -7.73 -7.21 12.86
CA PHE A 21 -6.68 -7.06 11.86
C PHE A 21 -7.27 -6.48 10.58
N LEU A 22 -6.71 -5.35 10.15
CA LEU A 22 -6.96 -4.76 8.84
C LEU A 22 -5.79 -5.14 7.93
N VAL A 23 -6.07 -5.85 6.87
CA VAL A 23 -5.06 -6.23 5.87
C VAL A 23 -5.34 -5.44 4.60
N GLU A 24 -4.32 -4.77 4.10
CA GLU A 24 -4.37 -3.95 2.89
C GLU A 24 -3.22 -4.36 1.96
N MET A 25 -3.53 -4.63 0.70
CA MET A 25 -2.54 -5.00 -0.32
C MET A 25 -2.35 -3.84 -1.30
N GLN A 26 -1.12 -3.35 -1.43
CA GLN A 26 -0.81 -2.22 -2.30
C GLN A 26 0.20 -2.62 -3.38
N ARG A 27 -0.17 -2.41 -4.66
CA ARG A 27 0.70 -2.72 -5.80
C ARG A 27 1.67 -1.61 -6.15
N GLY A 28 1.36 -0.36 -5.80
CA GLY A 28 2.18 0.79 -6.11
C GLY A 28 2.13 1.84 -5.01
N TYR A 29 3.17 2.68 -4.96
CA TYR A 29 3.29 3.75 -4.01
C TYR A 29 2.09 4.71 -4.10
N GLN A 30 1.48 5.00 -2.95
CA GLN A 30 0.42 6.00 -2.83
C GLN A 30 0.85 7.07 -1.84
N LYS A 31 0.70 8.32 -2.25
CA LYS A 31 0.91 9.46 -1.37
C LYS A 31 -0.01 9.34 -0.15
N HIS A 32 0.52 9.63 1.04
CA HIS A 32 -0.23 9.57 2.29
C HIS A 32 -0.74 8.17 2.68
N PHE A 33 -0.01 7.11 2.30
CA PHE A 33 -0.39 5.74 2.64
C PHE A 33 -0.43 5.52 4.16
N PHE A 34 0.52 6.07 4.91
CA PHE A 34 0.56 5.96 6.37
C PHE A 34 -0.64 6.66 7.03
N GLU A 35 -0.97 7.86 6.58
CA GLU A 35 -2.14 8.60 7.09
C GLU A 35 -3.43 7.87 6.78
N ARG A 36 -3.51 7.21 5.62
CA ARG A 36 -4.65 6.36 5.26
C ARG A 36 -4.75 5.14 6.18
N ALA A 37 -3.64 4.47 6.46
CA ALA A 37 -3.58 3.35 7.39
C ALA A 37 -4.05 3.77 8.79
N LEU A 38 -3.56 4.92 9.29
CA LEU A 38 -3.97 5.52 10.55
C LEU A 38 -5.48 5.85 10.56
N PHE A 39 -5.98 6.45 9.48
CA PHE A 39 -7.41 6.75 9.34
C PHE A 39 -8.25 5.47 9.39
N TYR A 40 -7.85 4.42 8.69
CA TYR A 40 -8.56 3.15 8.66
C TYR A 40 -8.63 2.46 10.02
N THR A 41 -7.58 2.49 10.81
CA THR A 41 -7.58 1.91 12.16
C THR A 41 -8.53 2.64 13.11
N SER A 42 -8.92 3.89 12.84
CA SER A 42 -9.89 4.63 13.65
C SER A 42 -11.30 4.02 13.62
N PHE A 43 -11.70 3.40 12.51
CA PHE A 43 -13.05 2.83 12.36
C PHE A 43 -13.33 1.68 13.33
N PRO A 44 -12.50 0.62 13.43
CA PRO A 44 -12.73 -0.44 14.40
C PRO A 44 -12.62 0.06 15.84
N ILE A 45 -11.77 1.04 16.15
CA ILE A 45 -11.69 1.67 17.47
C ILE A 45 -13.03 2.36 17.79
N MET A 46 -13.54 3.24 16.91
CA MET A 46 -14.83 3.89 17.07
C MET A 46 -15.99 2.90 17.18
N LYS A 47 -15.95 1.80 16.41
CA LYS A 47 -16.97 0.76 16.44
C LYS A 47 -17.04 0.07 17.81
N GLN A 48 -15.89 -0.18 18.46
CA GLN A 48 -15.82 -0.71 19.81
C GLN A 48 -16.51 0.23 20.80
N GLY A 49 -16.19 1.52 20.78
CA GLY A 49 -16.80 2.53 21.64
C GLY A 49 -18.32 2.64 21.41
N LYS A 50 -18.77 2.73 20.16
CA LYS A 50 -20.21 2.76 19.84
C LYS A 50 -20.95 1.52 20.37
N LYS A 51 -20.35 0.34 20.24
CA LYS A 51 -20.94 -0.91 20.77
C LYS A 51 -21.02 -0.89 22.29
N ALA A 52 -19.95 -0.49 22.98
CA ALA A 52 -19.90 -0.43 24.45
C ALA A 52 -20.93 0.55 25.01
N LEU A 53 -21.06 1.76 24.45
CA LEU A 53 -22.07 2.74 24.81
C LEU A 53 -23.51 2.24 24.58
N ALA A 54 -23.74 1.49 23.50
CA ALA A 54 -25.06 0.91 23.26
C ALA A 54 -25.42 -0.19 24.27
N GLU A 55 -24.46 -0.97 24.76
CA GLU A 55 -24.65 -1.96 25.82
C GLU A 55 -24.90 -1.27 27.18
N GLU A 56 -24.17 -0.21 27.48
CA GLU A 56 -24.43 0.62 28.70
C GLU A 56 -25.84 1.21 28.68
N ALA A 57 -26.30 1.74 27.55
CA ALA A 57 -27.66 2.27 27.39
C ALA A 57 -28.77 1.21 27.59
N ARG A 58 -28.44 -0.08 27.43
CA ARG A 58 -29.35 -1.21 27.73
C ARG A 58 -29.34 -1.66 29.19
N GLY A 59 -28.61 -0.94 30.04
CA GLY A 59 -28.49 -1.25 31.48
C GLY A 59 -27.41 -2.26 31.83
N ASN A 60 -26.50 -2.55 30.86
CA ASN A 60 -25.31 -3.34 31.11
C ASN A 60 -24.24 -2.51 31.85
N ARG A 61 -23.12 -3.15 32.20
CA ARG A 61 -22.00 -2.49 32.87
C ARG A 61 -21.56 -1.23 32.14
N PRO A 62 -21.30 -0.10 32.84
CA PRO A 62 -20.72 1.09 32.25
C PRO A 62 -19.40 0.77 31.54
N TRP A 63 -19.15 1.41 30.40
CA TRP A 63 -17.91 1.23 29.65
C TRP A 63 -16.73 1.88 30.41
N ASP A 64 -15.71 1.10 30.65
CA ASP A 64 -14.49 1.51 31.33
C ASP A 64 -13.36 1.97 30.35
N PHE A 65 -13.72 2.26 29.10
CA PHE A 65 -12.81 2.61 28.01
C PHE A 65 -11.80 1.51 27.63
N SER A 66 -12.03 0.27 28.05
CA SER A 66 -11.21 -0.85 27.57
C SER A 66 -11.42 -1.05 26.07
N LEU A 67 -10.30 -1.31 25.36
CA LEU A 67 -10.28 -1.55 23.92
C LEU A 67 -9.60 -2.87 23.62
N ASP A 68 -10.14 -3.61 22.65
CA ASP A 68 -9.45 -4.71 21.99
C ASP A 68 -8.39 -4.16 21.03
N GLY A 69 -7.34 -4.94 20.76
CA GLY A 69 -6.27 -4.54 19.86
C GLY A 69 -6.75 -4.35 18.41
N VAL A 70 -6.20 -3.34 17.76
CA VAL A 70 -6.40 -3.05 16.33
C VAL A 70 -5.03 -3.04 15.66
N PHE A 71 -4.84 -3.90 14.67
CA PHE A 71 -3.59 -4.12 13.98
C PHE A 71 -3.77 -3.87 12.49
N PHE A 72 -2.89 -3.09 11.91
CA PHE A 72 -2.86 -2.84 10.47
C PHE A 72 -1.69 -3.60 9.84
N LEU A 73 -1.97 -4.41 8.82
CA LEU A 73 -0.99 -5.09 8.01
C LEU A 73 -1.04 -4.55 6.58
N GLY A 74 -0.03 -3.80 6.19
CA GLY A 74 0.17 -3.35 4.81
C GLY A 74 1.11 -4.30 4.09
N ILE A 75 0.64 -4.96 3.03
CA ILE A 75 1.46 -5.79 2.14
C ILE A 75 1.78 -4.96 0.91
N LEU A 76 3.05 -4.55 0.77
CA LEU A 76 3.50 -3.57 -0.20
C LEU A 76 4.32 -4.25 -1.31
N ASN A 77 3.89 -4.11 -2.56
CA ASN A 77 4.65 -4.56 -3.72
C ASN A 77 5.54 -3.43 -4.29
N PHE A 78 6.16 -2.67 -3.39
CA PHE A 78 7.10 -1.59 -3.68
C PHE A 78 7.97 -1.34 -2.43
N LYS A 79 9.12 -0.68 -2.61
CA LYS A 79 9.97 -0.24 -1.50
C LYS A 79 9.37 1.02 -0.87
N TYR A 80 9.10 0.97 0.43
CA TYR A 80 8.53 2.07 1.21
C TYR A 80 9.57 2.74 2.10
N GLU A 81 10.34 1.95 2.84
CA GLU A 81 11.47 2.43 3.65
C GLU A 81 12.79 2.30 2.90
N ASP A 82 13.74 3.19 3.18
CA ASP A 82 15.04 3.22 2.52
C ASP A 82 16.06 2.36 3.29
N ASP A 83 15.77 1.08 3.41
CA ASP A 83 16.64 0.06 4.00
C ASP A 83 16.41 -1.32 3.36
N GLU A 84 17.07 -2.37 3.87
CA GLU A 84 16.99 -3.73 3.33
C GLU A 84 16.01 -4.63 4.11
N MET A 85 15.33 -4.10 5.15
CA MET A 85 14.38 -4.91 5.93
C MET A 85 13.08 -5.12 5.15
N THR A 86 12.55 -6.33 5.18
CA THR A 86 11.28 -6.68 4.55
C THR A 86 10.07 -6.41 5.43
N GLU A 87 10.25 -6.24 6.74
CA GLU A 87 9.17 -6.01 7.71
C GLU A 87 9.50 -4.82 8.60
N HIS A 88 8.56 -3.88 8.72
CA HIS A 88 8.63 -2.72 9.62
C HIS A 88 7.43 -2.70 10.56
N ARG A 89 7.70 -2.52 11.87
CA ARG A 89 6.68 -2.46 12.92
C ARG A 89 6.66 -1.10 13.59
N TYR A 90 5.53 -0.44 13.56
CA TYR A 90 5.32 0.87 14.16
C TYR A 90 4.36 0.76 15.33
N ARG A 91 4.78 1.30 16.48
CA ARG A 91 4.02 1.28 17.75
C ARG A 91 4.03 2.65 18.39
N LEU A 92 3.02 2.92 19.24
CA LEU A 92 2.98 4.13 20.05
C LEU A 92 3.93 3.99 21.24
N MET A 93 4.94 4.86 21.30
CA MET A 93 5.95 4.86 22.35
C MET A 93 6.12 6.26 22.93
N GLU A 94 6.48 6.32 24.23
CA GLU A 94 6.95 7.56 24.83
C GLU A 94 8.23 8.02 24.13
N ALA A 95 8.28 9.31 23.72
CA ALA A 95 9.26 9.82 22.79
C ALA A 95 10.73 9.72 23.30
N THR A 96 10.96 9.90 24.59
CA THR A 96 12.28 9.93 25.22
C THR A 96 12.73 8.54 25.67
N SER A 97 11.94 7.89 26.52
CA SER A 97 12.29 6.60 27.13
C SER A 97 12.05 5.39 26.22
N LYS A 98 11.36 5.60 25.08
CA LYS A 98 10.93 4.53 24.18
C LYS A 98 10.06 3.46 24.83
N LYS A 99 9.46 3.77 25.98
CA LYS A 99 8.53 2.87 26.65
C LYS A 99 7.25 2.74 25.84
N LEU A 100 6.80 1.51 25.62
CA LEU A 100 5.54 1.23 24.93
C LEU A 100 4.37 1.86 25.68
N MET A 101 3.59 2.70 25.00
CA MET A 101 2.41 3.34 25.58
C MET A 101 1.24 2.35 25.67
N THR A 102 1.03 1.58 24.61
CA THR A 102 -0.04 0.59 24.50
C THR A 102 0.32 -0.48 23.50
N ASP A 103 -0.16 -1.70 23.73
CA ASP A 103 -0.09 -2.84 22.80
C ASP A 103 -1.37 -2.97 21.93
N LYS A 104 -2.29 -2.01 22.04
CA LYS A 104 -3.60 -2.06 21.38
C LYS A 104 -3.60 -1.51 19.95
N LEU A 105 -2.53 -0.84 19.52
CA LEU A 105 -2.40 -0.32 18.16
C LEU A 105 -0.99 -0.60 17.63
N GLU A 106 -0.93 -1.28 16.50
CA GLU A 106 0.32 -1.57 15.79
C GLU A 106 0.09 -1.53 14.28
N PHE A 107 1.07 -1.00 13.55
CA PHE A 107 1.12 -1.06 12.10
C PHE A 107 2.31 -1.93 11.71
N VAL A 108 2.07 -2.88 10.81
CA VAL A 108 3.11 -3.74 10.25
C VAL A 108 3.09 -3.54 8.74
N PHE A 109 4.20 -3.11 8.18
CA PHE A 109 4.39 -3.01 6.74
C PHE A 109 5.35 -4.08 6.29
N VAL A 110 4.96 -4.80 5.24
CA VAL A 110 5.73 -5.90 4.67
C VAL A 110 5.98 -5.58 3.21
N GLU A 111 7.25 -5.34 2.88
CA GLU A 111 7.71 -4.92 1.57
C GLU A 111 8.14 -6.14 0.74
N VAL A 112 7.17 -6.71 0.01
CA VAL A 112 7.35 -7.95 -0.77
C VAL A 112 8.44 -7.80 -1.85
N GLU A 113 8.63 -6.59 -2.37
CA GLU A 113 9.65 -6.31 -3.38
C GLU A 113 11.08 -6.55 -2.85
N LYS A 114 11.34 -6.27 -1.57
CA LYS A 114 12.64 -6.49 -0.91
C LYS A 114 12.94 -7.96 -0.62
N PHE A 115 11.93 -8.83 -0.68
CA PHE A 115 12.12 -10.26 -0.41
C PHE A 115 12.76 -10.96 -1.61
N ASP A 116 13.92 -11.59 -1.43
CA ASP A 116 14.72 -12.20 -2.51
C ASP A 116 15.08 -13.67 -2.27
N LYS A 117 14.61 -14.26 -1.14
CA LYS A 117 14.89 -15.66 -0.83
C LYS A 117 14.27 -16.63 -1.83
N GLY A 118 15.06 -17.63 -2.24
CA GLY A 118 14.60 -18.78 -3.01
C GLY A 118 13.82 -19.79 -2.17
N GLU A 119 13.21 -20.80 -2.83
CA GLU A 119 12.44 -21.86 -2.15
C GLU A 119 13.25 -22.59 -1.06
N ASP A 120 14.52 -22.86 -1.33
CA ASP A 120 15.41 -23.61 -0.41
C ASP A 120 15.82 -22.80 0.83
N GLU A 121 15.66 -21.49 0.81
CA GLU A 121 16.05 -20.53 1.86
C GLU A 121 14.91 -20.16 2.81
N LEU A 122 13.72 -20.75 2.61
CA LEU A 122 12.52 -20.44 3.43
C LEU A 122 12.64 -21.11 4.80
N GLU A 123 12.91 -20.33 5.83
CA GLU A 123 13.07 -20.78 7.20
C GLU A 123 11.86 -20.49 8.07
N THR A 124 11.28 -19.31 7.93
CA THR A 124 10.16 -18.82 8.75
C THR A 124 8.83 -18.90 8.02
N ASP A 125 7.72 -18.87 8.76
CA ASP A 125 6.39 -18.76 8.15
C ASP A 125 6.23 -17.45 7.38
N LEU A 126 6.87 -16.36 7.82
CA LEU A 126 6.89 -15.10 7.08
C LEU A 126 7.60 -15.28 5.73
N ASP A 127 8.76 -15.94 5.69
CA ASP A 127 9.45 -16.24 4.42
C ASP A 127 8.53 -17.00 3.46
N LYS A 128 7.84 -18.03 3.96
CA LYS A 128 6.91 -18.83 3.15
C LYS A 128 5.77 -17.98 2.59
N TRP A 129 5.17 -17.09 3.40
CA TRP A 129 4.14 -16.18 2.96
C TRP A 129 4.65 -15.18 1.92
N LEU A 130 5.81 -14.58 2.14
CA LEU A 130 6.42 -13.62 1.21
C LEU A 130 6.77 -14.27 -0.12
N TYR A 131 7.37 -15.46 -0.07
CA TYR A 131 7.66 -16.25 -1.26
C TYR A 131 6.39 -16.55 -2.06
N LEU A 132 5.33 -16.98 -1.37
CA LEU A 132 4.04 -17.27 -1.98
C LEU A 132 3.45 -16.02 -2.64
N LEU A 133 3.35 -14.91 -1.90
CA LEU A 133 2.76 -13.66 -2.40
C LEU A 133 3.54 -13.11 -3.61
N LYS A 134 4.87 -13.20 -3.59
CA LYS A 134 5.73 -12.74 -4.69
C LYS A 134 5.61 -13.61 -5.95
N ASN A 135 5.48 -14.91 -5.78
CA ASN A 135 5.59 -15.88 -6.87
C ASN A 135 4.26 -16.54 -7.27
N MET A 136 3.15 -16.26 -6.58
CA MET A 136 1.86 -16.96 -6.75
C MET A 136 1.40 -17.05 -8.21
N SER A 137 1.58 -16.01 -9.00
CA SER A 137 1.20 -15.99 -10.42
C SER A 137 2.00 -16.95 -11.30
N ASN A 138 3.18 -17.37 -10.85
CA ASN A 138 4.13 -18.20 -11.59
C ASN A 138 4.23 -19.63 -11.05
N LEU A 139 3.59 -19.92 -9.91
CA LEU A 139 3.63 -21.23 -9.28
C LEU A 139 2.72 -22.21 -10.02
N LEU A 140 3.30 -23.01 -10.92
CA LEU A 140 2.60 -24.09 -11.63
C LEU A 140 2.34 -25.31 -10.73
N LYS A 141 3.14 -25.48 -9.68
CA LYS A 141 3.05 -26.56 -8.69
C LYS A 141 3.35 -26.00 -7.30
N ARG A 142 2.75 -26.64 -6.28
CA ARG A 142 3.03 -26.28 -4.89
C ARG A 142 4.49 -26.62 -4.53
N PRO A 143 5.27 -25.64 -4.05
CA PRO A 143 6.62 -25.86 -3.55
C PRO A 143 6.66 -26.85 -2.38
N GLU A 144 7.77 -27.59 -2.24
CA GLU A 144 7.91 -28.57 -1.16
C GLU A 144 7.90 -27.95 0.23
N ARG A 145 8.45 -26.75 0.37
CA ARG A 145 8.51 -25.98 1.62
C ARG A 145 7.15 -25.40 2.03
N LEU A 146 6.14 -25.42 1.15
CA LEU A 146 4.78 -24.93 1.40
C LEU A 146 3.77 -26.07 1.62
N ARG A 147 4.17 -27.15 2.28
CA ARG A 147 3.32 -28.31 2.58
C ARG A 147 2.57 -28.24 3.91
N ASP A 148 2.79 -27.20 4.71
CA ASP A 148 2.07 -26.99 5.95
C ASP A 148 0.56 -26.87 5.70
N ARG A 149 -0.25 -27.25 6.68
CA ARG A 149 -1.71 -27.34 6.56
C ARG A 149 -2.36 -26.05 6.02
N ILE A 150 -1.85 -24.88 6.42
CA ILE A 150 -2.41 -23.59 6.01
C ILE A 150 -2.14 -23.33 4.53
N PHE A 151 -0.92 -23.60 4.05
CA PHE A 151 -0.56 -23.44 2.64
C PHE A 151 -1.26 -24.49 1.77
N THR A 152 -1.36 -25.75 2.25
CA THR A 152 -2.13 -26.79 1.57
C THR A 152 -3.56 -26.34 1.34
N LYS A 153 -4.25 -25.86 2.37
CA LYS A 153 -5.62 -25.36 2.25
C LYS A 153 -5.73 -24.18 1.28
N LEU A 154 -4.72 -23.29 1.25
CA LEU A 154 -4.71 -22.18 0.31
C LEU A 154 -4.60 -22.66 -1.14
N PHE A 155 -3.70 -23.61 -1.43
CA PHE A 155 -3.56 -24.18 -2.77
C PHE A 155 -4.81 -24.95 -3.18
N ASP A 156 -5.42 -25.73 -2.28
CA ASP A 156 -6.68 -26.46 -2.53
C ASP A 156 -7.80 -25.46 -2.89
N VAL A 157 -7.90 -24.34 -2.18
CA VAL A 157 -8.87 -23.26 -2.49
C VAL A 157 -8.53 -22.57 -3.80
N ALA A 158 -7.26 -22.34 -4.10
CA ALA A 158 -6.83 -21.74 -5.36
C ALA A 158 -7.03 -22.67 -6.56
N GLU A 159 -6.89 -24.00 -6.38
CA GLU A 159 -7.21 -25.00 -7.41
C GLU A 159 -8.74 -25.12 -7.62
N LEU A 160 -9.53 -25.05 -6.53
CA LEU A 160 -11.00 -25.03 -6.58
C LEU A 160 -11.55 -23.71 -7.14
N ALA A 161 -10.80 -22.61 -6.99
CA ALA A 161 -11.06 -21.34 -7.67
C ALA A 161 -10.57 -21.39 -9.13
N GLN A 162 -10.80 -22.48 -9.84
CA GLN A 162 -11.04 -22.41 -11.28
C GLN A 162 -12.33 -21.60 -11.44
N LEU A 163 -12.14 -20.27 -11.39
CA LEU A 163 -13.19 -19.30 -11.65
C LEU A 163 -13.96 -19.77 -12.88
N ASP A 164 -15.27 -19.88 -12.77
CA ASP A 164 -16.07 -20.03 -13.96
C ASP A 164 -15.78 -18.88 -14.93
N ASP A 165 -16.13 -19.02 -16.19
CA ASP A 165 -15.79 -18.03 -17.21
C ASP A 165 -16.32 -16.63 -16.90
N GLU A 166 -17.45 -16.52 -16.18
CA GLU A 166 -18.01 -15.23 -15.75
C GLU A 166 -17.17 -14.54 -14.66
N ASP A 167 -16.75 -15.27 -13.64
CA ASP A 167 -15.95 -14.75 -12.55
C ASP A 167 -14.52 -14.47 -12.99
N ARG A 168 -14.00 -15.27 -13.92
CA ARG A 168 -12.73 -15.00 -14.59
C ARG A 168 -12.77 -13.70 -15.40
N ILE A 169 -13.87 -13.45 -16.13
CA ILE A 169 -14.06 -12.19 -16.87
C ILE A 169 -14.17 -10.99 -15.91
N LYS A 170 -14.90 -11.12 -14.79
CA LYS A 170 -15.01 -10.09 -13.76
C LYS A 170 -13.64 -9.78 -13.15
N TYR A 171 -12.85 -10.81 -12.82
CA TYR A 171 -11.50 -10.69 -12.30
C TYR A 171 -10.56 -10.01 -13.30
N ILE A 172 -10.56 -10.42 -14.57
CA ILE A 172 -9.77 -9.80 -15.64
C ILE A 172 -10.17 -8.32 -15.83
N LYS A 173 -11.46 -8.00 -15.78
CA LYS A 173 -11.96 -6.63 -15.87
C LYS A 173 -11.48 -5.77 -14.69
N SER A 174 -11.51 -6.30 -13.46
CA SER A 174 -11.01 -5.57 -12.29
C SER A 174 -9.51 -5.30 -12.40
N MET A 175 -8.73 -6.30 -12.82
CA MET A 175 -7.28 -6.17 -13.07
C MET A 175 -6.98 -5.14 -14.17
N ASN A 176 -7.78 -5.10 -15.24
CA ASN A 176 -7.61 -4.12 -16.31
C ASN A 176 -7.93 -2.70 -15.82
N THR A 177 -8.97 -2.53 -15.02
CA THR A 177 -9.31 -1.23 -14.42
C THR A 177 -8.18 -0.71 -13.51
N GLU A 178 -7.56 -1.57 -12.71
CA GLU A 178 -6.38 -1.20 -11.90
C GLU A 178 -5.18 -0.85 -12.78
N ARG A 179 -4.94 -1.64 -13.83
CA ARG A 179 -3.85 -1.40 -14.79
C ARG A 179 -4.05 -0.08 -15.55
N ASP A 180 -5.28 0.22 -15.92
CA ASP A 180 -5.65 1.48 -16.58
C ASP A 180 -5.48 2.67 -15.62
N THR A 181 -5.87 2.52 -14.35
CA THR A 181 -5.64 3.53 -13.31
C THR A 181 -4.16 3.74 -13.06
N TYR A 182 -3.36 2.67 -12.96
CA TYR A 182 -1.90 2.76 -12.82
C TYR A 182 -1.28 3.49 -14.01
N ASN A 183 -1.62 3.10 -15.23
CA ASN A 183 -1.13 3.74 -16.45
C ASN A 183 -1.53 5.21 -16.53
N GLN A 184 -2.74 5.59 -16.08
CA GLN A 184 -3.18 6.98 -16.01
C GLN A 184 -2.36 7.79 -14.99
N ILE A 185 -2.05 7.20 -13.83
CA ILE A 185 -1.22 7.83 -12.80
C ILE A 185 0.21 8.02 -13.30
N GLU A 186 0.81 6.99 -13.89
CA GLU A 186 2.16 7.08 -14.47
C GLU A 186 2.21 8.12 -15.60
N TYR A 187 1.25 8.10 -16.52
CA TYR A 187 1.15 9.11 -17.56
C TYR A 187 1.01 10.54 -16.99
N ALA A 188 0.17 10.73 -15.96
CA ALA A 188 0.02 12.02 -15.30
C ALA A 188 1.32 12.47 -14.61
N ARG A 189 2.07 11.53 -14.02
CA ARG A 189 3.36 11.78 -13.38
C ARG A 189 4.43 12.19 -14.41
N GLU A 190 4.56 11.43 -15.48
CA GLU A 190 5.50 11.73 -16.57
C GLU A 190 5.19 13.09 -17.22
N LYS A 191 3.90 13.34 -17.50
CA LYS A 191 3.44 14.61 -18.03
C LYS A 191 3.71 15.79 -17.08
N GLY A 192 3.47 15.58 -15.78
CA GLY A 192 3.76 16.59 -14.75
C GLY A 192 5.25 16.87 -14.61
N ALA A 193 6.11 15.83 -14.63
CA ALA A 193 7.56 15.99 -14.61
C ALA A 193 8.06 16.74 -15.84
N LYS A 194 7.56 16.38 -17.03
CA LYS A 194 7.92 17.06 -18.28
C LYS A 194 7.47 18.52 -18.29
N GLN A 195 6.27 18.80 -17.82
CA GLN A 195 5.77 20.18 -17.72
C GLN A 195 6.65 21.01 -16.77
N ASN A 196 7.01 20.47 -15.61
CA ASN A 196 7.92 21.13 -14.66
C ASN A 196 9.29 21.42 -15.29
N SER A 197 9.88 20.48 -16.03
CA SER A 197 11.12 20.69 -16.79
C SER A 197 10.96 21.82 -17.80
N CYS A 198 9.86 21.89 -18.53
CA CYS A 198 9.57 22.98 -19.48
C CYS A 198 9.44 24.32 -18.76
N ASP A 199 8.74 24.39 -17.61
CA ASP A 199 8.56 25.63 -16.85
C ASP A 199 9.89 26.13 -16.27
N ILE A 200 10.76 25.23 -15.80
CA ILE A 200 12.12 25.55 -15.36
C ILE A 200 12.93 26.09 -16.54
N ALA A 201 12.91 25.40 -17.69
CA ALA A 201 13.63 25.83 -18.90
C ALA A 201 13.20 27.22 -19.36
N LYS A 202 11.90 27.55 -19.35
CA LYS A 202 11.37 28.89 -19.67
C LYS A 202 11.96 29.97 -18.77
N ARG A 203 11.92 29.75 -17.45
CA ARG A 203 12.52 30.70 -16.45
C ARG A 203 14.04 30.86 -16.64
N MET A 204 14.75 29.80 -17.03
CA MET A 204 16.18 29.85 -17.30
C MET A 204 16.48 30.66 -18.58
N LEU A 205 15.68 30.46 -19.65
CA LEU A 205 15.76 31.25 -20.89
C LEU A 205 15.50 32.75 -20.64
N GLU A 206 14.49 33.10 -19.85
CA GLU A 206 14.19 34.47 -19.45
C GLU A 206 15.34 35.13 -18.68
N LYS A 207 16.11 34.36 -17.93
CA LYS A 207 17.31 34.81 -17.20
C LYS A 207 18.57 34.83 -18.05
N GLY A 208 18.49 34.45 -19.32
CA GLY A 208 19.63 34.46 -20.22
C GLY A 208 20.64 33.34 -19.98
N ILE A 209 20.25 32.25 -19.32
CA ILE A 209 21.13 31.09 -19.13
C ILE A 209 21.35 30.42 -20.48
N ASP A 210 22.58 29.94 -20.72
CA ASP A 210 22.94 29.29 -21.99
C ASP A 210 22.20 27.96 -22.18
N ILE A 211 22.01 27.59 -23.46
CA ILE A 211 21.21 26.42 -23.83
C ILE A 211 21.83 25.13 -23.31
N GLU A 212 23.15 25.02 -23.30
CA GLU A 212 23.86 23.80 -22.90
C GLU A 212 23.57 23.48 -21.41
N THR A 213 23.65 24.48 -20.55
CA THR A 213 23.27 24.39 -19.13
C THR A 213 21.79 24.04 -18.94
N ILE A 214 20.89 24.61 -19.77
CA ILE A 214 19.45 24.28 -19.71
C ILE A 214 19.19 22.81 -20.06
N LEU A 215 19.84 22.29 -21.10
CA LEU A 215 19.71 20.87 -21.49
C LEU A 215 20.20 19.95 -20.38
N GLU A 216 21.35 20.25 -19.78
CA GLU A 216 21.93 19.44 -18.69
C GLU A 216 21.03 19.39 -17.46
N LEU A 217 20.50 20.54 -17.02
CA LEU A 217 19.75 20.64 -15.78
C LEU A 217 18.27 20.21 -15.91
N THR A 218 17.68 20.30 -17.09
CA THR A 218 16.25 19.99 -17.29
C THR A 218 16.00 18.62 -17.94
N GLY A 219 17.03 18.03 -18.57
CA GLY A 219 16.92 16.80 -19.34
C GLY A 219 16.07 16.94 -20.62
N LEU A 220 15.72 18.16 -21.03
CA LEU A 220 14.99 18.43 -22.27
C LEU A 220 15.93 18.29 -23.49
N THR A 221 15.34 17.97 -24.63
CA THR A 221 16.09 17.94 -25.90
C THR A 221 16.33 19.34 -26.47
N ALA A 222 17.33 19.48 -27.31
CA ALA A 222 17.63 20.76 -27.98
C ALA A 222 16.45 21.29 -28.82
N GLU A 223 15.68 20.39 -29.41
CA GLU A 223 14.46 20.75 -30.16
C GLU A 223 13.36 21.33 -29.23
N GLU A 224 13.16 20.71 -28.06
CA GLU A 224 12.19 21.17 -27.07
C GLU A 224 12.57 22.55 -26.52
N VAL A 225 13.83 22.76 -26.16
CA VAL A 225 14.31 24.07 -25.67
C VAL A 225 14.22 25.14 -26.77
N SER A 226 14.53 24.77 -28.02
CA SER A 226 14.42 25.69 -29.17
C SER A 226 12.94 26.12 -29.42
N LYS A 227 12.00 25.19 -29.23
CA LYS A 227 10.56 25.48 -29.34
C LYS A 227 10.10 26.44 -28.25
N LEU A 228 10.51 26.20 -26.99
CA LEU A 228 10.19 27.07 -25.85
C LEU A 228 10.75 28.49 -26.05
N LYS A 229 11.98 28.61 -26.60
CA LYS A 229 12.58 29.90 -26.92
C LYS A 229 11.81 30.68 -28.00
N LYS A 230 11.28 30.00 -29.01
CA LYS A 230 10.44 30.62 -30.03
C LYS A 230 9.10 31.09 -29.45
N GLU A 231 8.49 30.30 -28.57
CA GLU A 231 7.25 30.66 -27.88
C GLU A 231 7.43 31.91 -27.02
N LEU A 232 8.54 32.03 -26.27
CA LEU A 232 8.84 33.20 -25.46
C LEU A 232 9.10 34.48 -26.28
N ASN A 233 9.69 34.34 -27.48
CA ASN A 233 9.96 35.47 -28.34
C ASN A 233 8.73 35.98 -29.11
N ASN A 234 7.63 35.20 -29.16
CA ASN A 234 6.40 35.51 -29.82
C ASN A 234 5.27 35.95 -28.85
N ALA A 235 5.53 35.97 -27.54
CA ALA A 235 4.62 36.40 -26.47
C ALA A 235 4.95 37.81 -26.02
#